data_778bd4ba372e2ae10d751e7f82143080
#
_entry.id   778bd4ba372e2ae10d751e7f82143080
#
_cell.length_a   1.000
_cell.length_b   1.000
_cell.length_c   1.000
_cell.angle_alpha   90.00
_cell.angle_beta   90.00
_cell.angle_gamma   90.00
#
_symmetry.space_group_name_H-M   'P 1'
#
loop_
_entity.id
_entity.type
_entity.pdbx_description
1 polymer ?
#
loop_
_entity_poly.entity_id
_entity_poly.type
_entity_poly.pdbx_seq_one_letter_code
_entity_poly.pdbx_strand_id
1 'polypeptide(L)'
;MILMDIKKLFGYEGKTVVVSGAYSGMGLAAARLLHELGAQVYTICRRNGRHSKLDFPAAGELYADFGAKEDIDALADALPEKIDAMFLCHGIALKADASNALEVQKVNFLGHKYLLEKALPKIADNGSVNIIASTGGYGWQDAFADCAAVVNAPSYEAALDWYAAHPDVIRNGYVFSKQCLCAYVKMKVHAPEYIDRKIRLNAINPGNTITGLTDDFNRNTSPNGDAAEGKAVIEAIFLDSWNGRWATAEEMGYPLAAIGSDIFSYMSGQIIYFDYGMSSVWETDALDAAIE
;
A
#
# COMPACT_ATOMS: atom_id res chain seq x y z
N MET A 1 -14.22 -37.70 4.93
CA MET A 1 -13.44 -36.56 4.38
C MET A 1 -13.99 -35.30 5.07
N ILE A 2 -13.24 -34.71 6.00
CA ILE A 2 -13.65 -33.45 6.64
C ILE A 2 -13.45 -32.37 5.58
N LEU A 3 -14.54 -31.79 5.09
CA LEU A 3 -14.47 -30.61 4.23
C LEU A 3 -13.87 -29.47 5.05
N MET A 4 -12.74 -28.94 4.60
CA MET A 4 -12.10 -27.79 5.23
C MET A 4 -12.99 -26.56 5.01
N ASP A 5 -13.38 -25.91 6.09
CA ASP A 5 -14.13 -24.65 6.03
C ASP A 5 -13.17 -23.50 5.71
N ILE A 6 -13.23 -22.99 4.50
CA ILE A 6 -12.33 -21.93 4.00
C ILE A 6 -12.49 -20.65 4.83
N LYS A 7 -13.70 -20.29 5.25
CA LYS A 7 -13.92 -19.09 6.07
C LYS A 7 -13.20 -19.20 7.42
N LYS A 8 -13.28 -20.37 8.04
CA LYS A 8 -12.54 -20.64 9.28
C LYS A 8 -11.04 -20.64 9.07
N LEU A 9 -10.55 -21.13 7.91
CA LEU A 9 -9.14 -21.17 7.60
C LEU A 9 -8.56 -19.74 7.47
N PHE A 10 -9.28 -18.84 6.81
CA PHE A 10 -8.88 -17.43 6.72
C PHE A 10 -9.08 -16.69 8.04
N GLY A 11 -10.05 -17.09 8.85
CA GLY A 11 -10.28 -16.54 10.18
C GLY A 11 -10.83 -15.13 10.23
N TYR A 12 -11.54 -14.67 9.18
CA TYR A 12 -12.13 -13.33 9.13
C TYR A 12 -13.57 -13.26 9.61
N GLU A 13 -14.23 -14.38 9.81
CA GLU A 13 -15.64 -14.41 10.22
C GLU A 13 -15.86 -13.62 11.51
N GLY A 14 -16.71 -12.59 11.46
CA GLY A 14 -17.02 -11.69 12.56
C GLY A 14 -15.92 -10.70 12.97
N LYS A 15 -14.74 -10.73 12.34
CA LYS A 15 -13.65 -9.79 12.61
C LYS A 15 -13.93 -8.42 12.00
N THR A 16 -13.55 -7.37 12.70
CA THR A 16 -13.58 -6.00 12.22
C THR A 16 -12.34 -5.70 11.41
N VAL A 17 -12.51 -5.36 10.14
CA VAL A 17 -11.41 -5.00 9.23
C VAL A 17 -11.60 -3.61 8.66
N VAL A 18 -10.50 -2.88 8.49
CA VAL A 18 -10.49 -1.53 7.91
C VAL A 18 -9.69 -1.56 6.61
N VAL A 19 -10.28 -1.09 5.51
CA VAL A 19 -9.64 -1.06 4.18
C VAL A 19 -9.65 0.36 3.64
N SER A 20 -8.48 0.97 3.45
CA SER A 20 -8.37 2.26 2.77
C SER A 20 -8.23 2.07 1.26
N GLY A 21 -8.71 3.05 0.47
CA GLY A 21 -8.73 2.91 -0.99
C GLY A 21 -9.69 1.83 -1.49
N ALA A 22 -10.74 1.51 -0.73
CA ALA A 22 -11.62 0.37 -0.93
C ALA A 22 -12.65 0.53 -2.07
N TYR A 23 -12.70 1.68 -2.74
CA TYR A 23 -13.73 1.95 -3.75
C TYR A 23 -13.29 1.67 -5.20
N SER A 24 -12.07 1.25 -5.42
CA SER A 24 -11.57 0.88 -6.75
C SER A 24 -10.35 -0.03 -6.65
N GLY A 25 -10.02 -0.70 -7.74
CA GLY A 25 -8.77 -1.44 -7.91
C GLY A 25 -8.51 -2.48 -6.81
N MET A 26 -7.27 -2.55 -6.37
CA MET A 26 -6.77 -3.58 -5.44
C MET A 26 -7.46 -3.52 -4.08
N GLY A 27 -7.75 -2.30 -3.56
CA GLY A 27 -8.42 -2.13 -2.29
C GLY A 27 -9.87 -2.61 -2.33
N LEU A 28 -10.60 -2.37 -3.43
CA LEU A 28 -11.95 -2.89 -3.64
C LEU A 28 -11.95 -4.42 -3.75
N ALA A 29 -11.00 -4.99 -4.50
CA ALA A 29 -10.86 -6.44 -4.62
C ALA A 29 -10.60 -7.10 -3.26
N ALA A 30 -9.71 -6.54 -2.44
CA ALA A 30 -9.46 -7.00 -1.08
C ALA A 30 -10.72 -6.88 -0.21
N ALA A 31 -11.40 -5.72 -0.24
CA ALA A 31 -12.60 -5.47 0.58
C ALA A 31 -13.75 -6.43 0.26
N ARG A 32 -13.96 -6.75 -1.03
CA ARG A 32 -14.95 -7.76 -1.47
C ARG A 32 -14.63 -9.13 -0.89
N LEU A 33 -13.41 -9.60 -1.06
CA LEU A 33 -13.00 -10.91 -0.54
C LEU A 33 -13.14 -10.98 0.98
N LEU A 34 -12.72 -9.95 1.71
CA LEU A 34 -12.86 -9.86 3.15
C LEU A 34 -14.33 -9.93 3.59
N HIS A 35 -15.23 -9.23 2.88
CA HIS A 35 -16.67 -9.31 3.12
C HIS A 35 -17.21 -10.72 2.87
N GLU A 36 -16.86 -11.36 1.76
CA GLU A 36 -17.25 -12.73 1.44
C GLU A 36 -16.76 -13.76 2.47
N LEU A 37 -15.59 -13.50 3.07
CA LEU A 37 -15.02 -14.29 4.15
C LEU A 37 -15.68 -14.02 5.51
N GLY A 38 -16.68 -13.13 5.57
CA GLY A 38 -17.49 -12.87 6.76
C GLY A 38 -16.97 -11.76 7.67
N ALA A 39 -16.02 -10.94 7.22
CA ALA A 39 -15.55 -9.79 7.97
C ALA A 39 -16.58 -8.65 7.99
N GLN A 40 -16.56 -7.86 9.07
CA GLN A 40 -17.20 -6.56 9.16
C GLN A 40 -16.26 -5.51 8.54
N VAL A 41 -16.48 -5.16 7.28
CA VAL A 41 -15.57 -4.31 6.51
C VAL A 41 -15.94 -2.84 6.68
N TYR A 42 -15.04 -2.06 7.27
CA TYR A 42 -15.06 -0.60 7.25
C TYR A 42 -14.20 -0.10 6.11
N THR A 43 -14.73 0.78 5.29
CA THR A 43 -14.05 1.31 4.11
C THR A 43 -13.64 2.77 4.32
N ILE A 44 -12.48 3.16 3.80
CA ILE A 44 -12.00 4.53 3.82
C ILE A 44 -11.75 5.00 2.39
N CYS A 45 -12.30 6.17 2.02
CA CYS A 45 -12.04 6.80 0.73
C CYS A 45 -12.02 8.35 0.85
N ARG A 46 -11.71 9.03 -0.24
CA ARG A 46 -11.85 10.49 -0.32
C ARG A 46 -13.31 10.87 -0.63
N ARG A 47 -13.83 11.95 0.01
CA ARG A 47 -15.22 12.44 -0.22
C ARG A 47 -15.49 12.79 -1.68
N ASN A 48 -14.50 13.40 -2.35
CA ASN A 48 -14.61 13.91 -3.72
C ASN A 48 -13.90 13.01 -4.74
N GLY A 49 -13.61 11.75 -4.37
CA GLY A 49 -12.95 10.79 -5.25
C GLY A 49 -13.87 10.23 -6.34
N ARG A 50 -13.28 9.59 -7.36
CA ARG A 50 -14.03 8.73 -8.27
C ARG A 50 -14.37 7.45 -7.51
N HIS A 51 -15.62 7.28 -7.11
CA HIS A 51 -16.07 6.11 -6.39
C HIS A 51 -16.84 5.20 -7.34
N SER A 52 -16.42 3.96 -7.46
CA SER A 52 -17.34 2.91 -7.85
C SER A 52 -18.29 2.66 -6.66
N LYS A 53 -19.57 2.45 -6.94
CA LYS A 53 -20.49 2.04 -5.89
C LYS A 53 -20.03 0.68 -5.35
N LEU A 54 -19.94 0.55 -4.02
CA LEU A 54 -19.71 -0.75 -3.41
C LEU A 54 -20.85 -1.69 -3.82
N ASP A 55 -20.51 -2.91 -4.16
CA ASP A 55 -21.45 -3.98 -4.51
C ASP A 55 -21.72 -4.94 -3.34
N PHE A 56 -21.23 -4.58 -2.16
CA PHE A 56 -21.50 -5.24 -0.90
C PHE A 56 -21.81 -4.20 0.20
N PRO A 57 -22.54 -4.57 1.26
CA PRO A 57 -22.81 -3.68 2.39
C PRO A 57 -21.55 -3.56 3.26
N ALA A 58 -20.95 -2.36 3.33
CA ALA A 58 -19.91 -2.07 4.30
C ALA A 58 -20.50 -1.94 5.71
N ALA A 59 -19.74 -2.35 6.73
CA ALA A 59 -20.09 -2.13 8.13
C ALA A 59 -20.00 -0.64 8.51
N GLY A 60 -19.18 0.13 7.80
CA GLY A 60 -19.10 1.59 7.90
C GLY A 60 -18.32 2.17 6.73
N GLU A 61 -18.69 3.37 6.31
CA GLU A 61 -18.03 4.13 5.25
C GLU A 61 -17.41 5.38 5.87
N LEU A 62 -16.09 5.45 5.86
CA LEU A 62 -15.30 6.54 6.41
C LEU A 62 -14.63 7.34 5.30
N TYR A 63 -14.37 8.62 5.57
CA TYR A 63 -13.86 9.52 4.55
C TYR A 63 -12.71 10.37 5.09
N ALA A 64 -11.59 10.41 4.35
CA ALA A 64 -10.46 11.29 4.64
C ALA A 64 -9.67 11.63 3.38
N ASP A 65 -9.09 12.80 3.34
CA ASP A 65 -7.97 13.13 2.46
C ASP A 65 -6.67 12.84 3.19
N PHE A 66 -5.91 11.87 2.73
CA PHE A 66 -4.62 11.50 3.34
C PHE A 66 -3.52 12.54 3.11
N GLY A 67 -3.76 13.55 2.28
CA GLY A 67 -2.93 14.73 2.15
C GLY A 67 -3.17 15.79 3.23
N ALA A 68 -4.25 15.67 4.02
CA ALA A 68 -4.64 16.62 5.06
C ALA A 68 -4.57 15.96 6.45
N LYS A 69 -3.73 16.51 7.33
CA LYS A 69 -3.52 15.96 8.67
C LYS A 69 -4.81 15.96 9.50
N GLU A 70 -5.58 17.03 9.42
CA GLU A 70 -6.83 17.20 10.14
C GLU A 70 -7.89 16.16 9.75
N ASP A 71 -7.93 15.78 8.46
CA ASP A 71 -8.81 14.71 7.98
C ASP A 71 -8.40 13.35 8.56
N ILE A 72 -7.08 13.11 8.69
CA ILE A 72 -6.56 11.87 9.30
C ILE A 72 -6.86 11.85 10.80
N ASP A 73 -6.75 12.97 11.51
CA ASP A 73 -7.12 13.08 12.93
C ASP A 73 -8.62 12.74 13.11
N ALA A 74 -9.50 13.36 12.32
CA ALA A 74 -10.93 13.06 12.36
C ALA A 74 -11.26 11.61 11.98
N LEU A 75 -10.54 11.06 11.00
CA LEU A 75 -10.66 9.65 10.62
C LEU A 75 -10.26 8.73 11.77
N ALA A 76 -9.13 9.00 12.44
CA ALA A 76 -8.65 8.18 13.55
C ALA A 76 -9.66 8.12 14.71
N ASP A 77 -10.34 9.24 15.00
CA ASP A 77 -11.41 9.29 16.00
C ASP A 77 -12.63 8.47 15.57
N ALA A 78 -12.95 8.44 14.27
CA ALA A 78 -14.08 7.72 13.70
C ALA A 78 -13.83 6.21 13.46
N LEU A 79 -12.59 5.74 13.59
CA LEU A 79 -12.26 4.33 13.44
C LEU A 79 -12.97 3.46 14.51
N PRO A 80 -13.32 2.21 14.18
CA PRO A 80 -13.82 1.25 15.18
C PRO A 80 -12.89 1.15 16.39
N GLU A 81 -13.45 0.96 17.59
CA GLU A 81 -12.67 0.83 18.84
C GLU A 81 -11.78 -0.42 18.86
N LYS A 82 -12.13 -1.44 18.07
CA LYS A 82 -11.33 -2.64 17.89
C LYS A 82 -11.21 -2.97 16.41
N ILE A 83 -9.97 -3.12 15.94
CA ILE A 83 -9.63 -3.47 14.55
C ILE A 83 -8.81 -4.76 14.58
N ASP A 84 -9.29 -5.82 13.96
CA ASP A 84 -8.58 -7.10 13.88
C ASP A 84 -7.56 -7.13 12.73
N ALA A 85 -7.85 -6.44 11.63
CA ALA A 85 -6.89 -6.25 10.54
C ALA A 85 -7.09 -4.91 9.82
N MET A 86 -5.98 -4.28 9.41
CA MET A 86 -5.98 -3.03 8.67
C MET A 86 -5.27 -3.20 7.32
N PHE A 87 -5.89 -2.70 6.26
CA PHE A 87 -5.40 -2.78 4.89
C PHE A 87 -5.26 -1.38 4.31
N LEU A 88 -4.03 -0.97 4.03
CA LEU A 88 -3.71 0.35 3.50
C LEU A 88 -3.44 0.26 2.01
N CYS A 89 -4.45 0.61 1.20
CA CYS A 89 -4.44 0.43 -0.27
C CYS A 89 -4.51 1.75 -1.05
N HIS A 90 -4.60 2.90 -0.36
CA HIS A 90 -4.70 4.19 -1.04
C HIS A 90 -3.35 4.68 -1.56
N GLY A 91 -3.40 5.49 -2.61
CA GLY A 91 -2.24 6.14 -3.18
C GLY A 91 -2.63 6.98 -4.40
N ILE A 92 -1.70 7.82 -4.84
CA ILE A 92 -1.81 8.65 -6.04
C ILE A 92 -0.57 8.52 -6.89
N ALA A 93 -0.70 8.81 -8.19
CA ALA A 93 0.41 8.85 -9.13
C ALA A 93 1.16 10.19 -9.07
N LEU A 94 2.46 10.14 -9.39
CA LEU A 94 3.27 11.34 -9.62
C LEU A 94 2.92 11.92 -11.00
N LYS A 95 2.77 13.24 -11.10
CA LYS A 95 2.63 13.91 -12.40
C LYS A 95 3.95 13.95 -13.13
N ALA A 96 3.89 13.99 -14.47
CA ALA A 96 5.08 14.00 -15.32
C ALA A 96 6.05 15.16 -15.03
N ASP A 97 5.52 16.33 -14.64
CA ASP A 97 6.29 17.51 -14.24
C ASP A 97 6.72 17.51 -12.76
N ALA A 98 6.41 16.44 -12.04
CA ALA A 98 6.64 16.31 -10.60
C ALA A 98 5.99 17.41 -9.73
N SER A 99 5.06 18.20 -10.27
CA SER A 99 4.43 19.33 -9.56
C SER A 99 3.65 18.91 -8.30
N ASN A 100 3.29 17.63 -8.17
CA ASN A 100 2.60 17.08 -6.98
C ASN A 100 3.51 16.18 -6.13
N ALA A 101 4.82 16.30 -6.22
CA ALA A 101 5.75 15.41 -5.53
C ALA A 101 5.54 15.40 -4.00
N LEU A 102 5.36 16.56 -3.38
CA LEU A 102 5.06 16.65 -1.94
C LEU A 102 3.70 16.04 -1.60
N GLU A 103 2.69 16.24 -2.44
CA GLU A 103 1.36 15.62 -2.25
C GLU A 103 1.46 14.08 -2.30
N VAL A 104 2.25 13.56 -3.23
CA VAL A 104 2.53 12.11 -3.32
C VAL A 104 3.17 11.61 -2.02
N GLN A 105 4.16 12.32 -1.45
CA GLN A 105 4.75 11.96 -0.16
C GLN A 105 3.71 11.97 0.97
N LYS A 106 2.89 13.01 1.03
CA LYS A 106 1.84 13.14 2.04
C LYS A 106 0.82 12.01 1.95
N VAL A 107 0.32 11.72 0.75
CA VAL A 107 -0.73 10.69 0.56
C VAL A 107 -0.17 9.28 0.62
N ASN A 108 0.95 8.99 -0.08
CA ASN A 108 1.42 7.62 -0.26
C ASN A 108 2.25 7.09 0.91
N PHE A 109 2.82 7.97 1.74
CA PHE A 109 3.63 7.54 2.89
C PHE A 109 3.25 8.22 4.20
N LEU A 110 3.34 9.55 4.28
CA LEU A 110 3.18 10.25 5.56
C LEU A 110 1.78 10.05 6.16
N GLY A 111 0.74 10.07 5.31
CA GLY A 111 -0.63 9.79 5.71
C GLY A 111 -0.82 8.35 6.20
N HIS A 112 -0.15 7.36 5.58
CA HIS A 112 -0.15 5.98 6.05
C HIS A 112 0.49 5.88 7.44
N LYS A 113 1.71 6.43 7.58
CA LYS A 113 2.44 6.46 8.86
C LYS A 113 1.61 7.09 9.96
N TYR A 114 1.10 8.29 9.71
CA TYR A 114 0.35 9.06 10.70
C TYR A 114 -0.96 8.38 11.11
N LEU A 115 -1.71 7.83 10.14
CA LEU A 115 -2.89 7.06 10.46
C LEU A 115 -2.55 5.81 11.29
N LEU A 116 -1.49 5.08 10.96
CA LEU A 116 -1.07 3.91 11.73
C LEU A 116 -0.69 4.27 13.15
N GLU A 117 0.05 5.35 13.38
CA GLU A 117 0.40 5.82 14.72
C GLU A 117 -0.85 6.11 15.58
N LYS A 118 -1.90 6.65 14.97
CA LYS A 118 -3.18 6.90 15.63
C LYS A 118 -4.05 5.65 15.81
N ALA A 119 -4.02 4.75 14.84
CA ALA A 119 -4.86 3.55 14.83
C ALA A 119 -4.29 2.40 15.69
N LEU A 120 -2.98 2.34 15.91
CA LEU A 120 -2.31 1.26 16.63
C LEU A 120 -2.95 0.92 17.99
N PRO A 121 -3.37 1.88 18.83
CA PRO A 121 -4.07 1.55 20.08
C PRO A 121 -5.38 0.77 19.87
N LYS A 122 -6.04 0.95 18.74
CA LYS A 122 -7.31 0.29 18.37
C LYS A 122 -7.11 -1.05 17.67
N ILE A 123 -5.90 -1.35 17.18
CA ILE A 123 -5.60 -2.66 16.56
C ILE A 123 -5.53 -3.71 17.67
N ALA A 124 -6.23 -4.81 17.49
CA ALA A 124 -6.27 -5.93 18.45
C ALA A 124 -4.89 -6.59 18.59
N ASP A 125 -4.61 -7.17 19.76
CA ASP A 125 -3.48 -8.06 19.93
C ASP A 125 -3.63 -9.27 18.99
N ASN A 126 -2.52 -9.71 18.41
CA ASN A 126 -2.45 -10.68 17.30
C ASN A 126 -3.12 -10.21 15.99
N GLY A 127 -3.46 -8.94 15.89
CA GLY A 127 -3.99 -8.33 14.65
C GLY A 127 -2.97 -8.22 13.53
N SER A 128 -3.36 -7.60 12.43
CA SER A 128 -2.46 -7.41 11.29
C SER A 128 -2.61 -6.05 10.60
N VAL A 129 -1.48 -5.52 10.12
CA VAL A 129 -1.39 -4.35 9.24
C VAL A 129 -0.78 -4.79 7.92
N ASN A 130 -1.47 -4.51 6.83
CA ASN A 130 -1.13 -4.97 5.49
C ASN A 130 -1.15 -3.79 4.52
N ILE A 131 -0.05 -3.55 3.83
CA ILE A 131 0.18 -2.32 3.06
C ILE A 131 0.37 -2.67 1.58
N ILE A 132 -0.25 -1.91 0.69
CA ILE A 132 0.10 -1.88 -0.74
C ILE A 132 1.21 -0.86 -0.94
N ALA A 133 2.44 -1.34 -1.13
CA ALA A 133 3.55 -0.50 -1.58
C ALA A 133 3.60 -0.49 -3.12
N SER A 134 4.65 -0.99 -3.76
CA SER A 134 4.82 -1.09 -5.22
C SER A 134 6.18 -1.73 -5.53
N THR A 135 6.37 -2.27 -6.74
CA THR A 135 7.71 -2.52 -7.29
C THR A 135 8.56 -1.24 -7.35
N GLY A 136 7.94 -0.05 -7.38
CA GLY A 136 8.66 1.21 -7.18
C GLY A 136 9.36 1.33 -5.82
N GLY A 137 9.08 0.45 -4.87
CA GLY A 137 9.83 0.32 -3.62
C GLY A 137 11.11 -0.53 -3.73
N TYR A 138 11.40 -1.11 -4.90
CA TYR A 138 12.65 -1.85 -5.13
C TYR A 138 13.87 -0.93 -4.89
N GLY A 139 14.96 -1.49 -4.35
CA GLY A 139 16.14 -0.70 -4.01
C GLY A 139 15.97 0.25 -2.82
N TRP A 140 14.94 0.06 -1.98
CA TRP A 140 14.74 0.89 -0.77
C TRP A 140 15.97 0.89 0.15
N GLN A 141 16.82 -0.14 0.10
CA GLN A 141 18.04 -0.25 0.88
C GLN A 141 19.05 0.84 0.51
N ASP A 142 19.12 1.22 -0.76
CA ASP A 142 20.02 2.27 -1.26
C ASP A 142 19.57 3.66 -0.80
N ALA A 143 18.26 3.84 -0.61
CA ALA A 143 17.64 5.05 -0.07
C ALA A 143 17.41 4.99 1.45
N PHE A 144 18.01 4.02 2.16
CA PHE A 144 17.66 3.71 3.55
C PHE A 144 17.84 4.90 4.50
N ALA A 145 18.90 5.69 4.35
CA ALA A 145 19.16 6.82 5.23
C ALA A 145 18.02 7.88 5.15
N ASP A 146 17.59 8.21 3.95
CA ASP A 146 16.50 9.17 3.71
C ASP A 146 15.15 8.59 4.14
N CYS A 147 14.89 7.33 3.82
CA CYS A 147 13.70 6.63 4.30
C CYS A 147 13.64 6.60 5.83
N ALA A 148 14.76 6.28 6.51
CA ALA A 148 14.84 6.20 7.96
C ALA A 148 14.60 7.56 8.62
N ALA A 149 15.10 8.65 8.02
CA ALA A 149 14.85 10.01 8.52
C ALA A 149 13.35 10.32 8.56
N VAL A 150 12.61 10.00 7.49
CA VAL A 150 11.18 10.26 7.42
C VAL A 150 10.35 9.27 8.25
N VAL A 151 10.72 7.98 8.25
CA VAL A 151 10.08 6.94 9.08
C VAL A 151 10.18 7.26 10.57
N ASN A 152 11.32 7.79 11.02
CA ASN A 152 11.56 8.14 12.42
C ASN A 152 11.26 9.61 12.76
N ALA A 153 10.73 10.40 11.80
CA ALA A 153 10.32 11.76 12.09
C ALA A 153 9.34 11.77 13.28
N PRO A 154 9.62 12.58 14.33
CA PRO A 154 8.87 12.52 15.60
C PRO A 154 7.45 13.08 15.50
N SER A 155 7.13 13.82 14.46
CA SER A 155 5.80 14.33 14.18
C SER A 155 5.52 14.45 12.67
N TYR A 156 4.27 14.70 12.33
CA TYR A 156 3.86 14.97 10.96
C TYR A 156 4.59 16.21 10.40
N GLU A 157 4.69 17.26 11.19
CA GLU A 157 5.34 18.53 10.86
C GLU A 157 6.84 18.34 10.65
N ALA A 158 7.52 17.57 11.51
CA ALA A 158 8.94 17.25 11.36
C ALA A 158 9.23 16.50 10.04
N ALA A 159 8.33 15.64 9.61
CA ALA A 159 8.45 15.00 8.29
C ALA A 159 8.27 16.00 7.14
N LEU A 160 7.33 16.94 7.26
CA LEU A 160 7.15 18.02 6.28
C LEU A 160 8.40 18.94 6.20
N ASP A 161 8.99 19.28 7.32
CA ASP A 161 10.23 20.07 7.37
C ASP A 161 11.38 19.33 6.71
N TRP A 162 11.47 18.01 6.92
CA TRP A 162 12.46 17.18 6.24
C TRP A 162 12.25 17.19 4.72
N TYR A 163 11.02 17.00 4.24
CA TYR A 163 10.71 17.08 2.80
C TYR A 163 11.06 18.44 2.19
N ALA A 164 10.79 19.53 2.91
CA ALA A 164 11.12 20.88 2.47
C ALA A 164 12.63 21.10 2.34
N ALA A 165 13.42 20.45 3.21
CA ALA A 165 14.88 20.52 3.19
C ALA A 165 15.52 19.58 2.12
N HIS A 166 14.77 18.62 1.58
CA HIS A 166 15.27 17.59 0.63
C HIS A 166 14.44 17.54 -0.67
N PRO A 167 14.28 18.65 -1.40
CA PRO A 167 13.42 18.70 -2.58
C PRO A 167 13.90 17.77 -3.71
N ASP A 168 15.20 17.53 -3.82
CA ASP A 168 15.77 16.64 -4.84
C ASP A 168 15.40 15.16 -4.57
N VAL A 169 15.35 14.74 -3.31
CA VAL A 169 14.95 13.38 -2.93
C VAL A 169 13.47 13.16 -3.26
N ILE A 170 12.61 14.12 -2.90
CA ILE A 170 11.17 13.98 -3.13
C ILE A 170 10.77 14.20 -4.60
N ARG A 171 11.65 14.69 -5.45
CA ARG A 171 11.37 14.86 -6.89
C ARG A 171 10.99 13.52 -7.56
N ASN A 172 11.59 12.43 -7.14
CA ASN A 172 11.16 11.07 -7.51
C ASN A 172 10.04 10.55 -6.57
N GLY A 173 9.03 11.40 -6.39
CA GLY A 173 8.05 11.28 -5.30
C GLY A 173 7.38 9.93 -5.18
N TYR A 174 6.98 9.31 -6.30
CA TYR A 174 6.31 8.01 -6.24
C TYR A 174 7.25 6.90 -5.72
N VAL A 175 8.43 6.76 -6.33
CA VAL A 175 9.41 5.74 -5.95
C VAL A 175 9.82 5.93 -4.49
N PHE A 176 10.23 7.13 -4.10
CA PHE A 176 10.64 7.40 -2.72
C PHE A 176 9.53 7.11 -1.70
N SER A 177 8.28 7.47 -2.00
CA SER A 177 7.16 7.15 -1.11
C SER A 177 6.97 5.65 -0.92
N LYS A 178 7.19 4.84 -1.97
CA LYS A 178 7.08 3.38 -1.90
C LYS A 178 8.28 2.74 -1.21
N GLN A 179 9.48 3.29 -1.41
CA GLN A 179 10.67 2.92 -0.64
C GLN A 179 10.49 3.19 0.87
N CYS A 180 9.89 4.33 1.23
CA CYS A 180 9.56 4.64 2.63
C CYS A 180 8.57 3.64 3.24
N LEU A 181 7.56 3.15 2.49
CA LEU A 181 6.67 2.09 2.98
C LEU A 181 7.42 0.78 3.22
N CYS A 182 8.32 0.39 2.32
CA CYS A 182 9.17 -0.79 2.50
C CYS A 182 10.06 -0.65 3.73
N ALA A 183 10.75 0.47 3.87
CA ALA A 183 11.59 0.76 5.04
C ALA A 183 10.77 0.75 6.34
N TYR A 184 9.56 1.34 6.33
CA TYR A 184 8.64 1.36 7.48
C TYR A 184 8.34 -0.06 7.98
N VAL A 185 7.96 -0.98 7.09
CA VAL A 185 7.70 -2.38 7.46
C VAL A 185 8.91 -3.01 8.15
N LYS A 186 10.10 -2.87 7.57
CA LYS A 186 11.34 -3.45 8.13
C LYS A 186 11.76 -2.82 9.44
N MET A 187 11.61 -1.52 9.59
CA MET A 187 12.01 -0.79 10.79
C MET A 187 11.03 -0.93 11.94
N LYS A 188 9.71 -0.99 11.65
CA LYS A 188 8.68 -0.94 12.69
C LYS A 188 8.19 -2.30 13.17
N VAL A 189 8.43 -3.38 12.44
CA VAL A 189 7.97 -4.72 12.84
C VAL A 189 8.46 -5.16 14.23
N HIS A 190 9.62 -4.68 14.67
CA HIS A 190 10.19 -4.96 16.00
C HIS A 190 9.97 -3.82 17.02
N ALA A 191 9.26 -2.76 16.64
CA ALA A 191 8.89 -1.72 17.58
C ALA A 191 7.92 -2.29 18.64
N PRO A 192 8.02 -1.88 19.92
CA PRO A 192 7.24 -2.45 21.02
C PRO A 192 5.74 -2.48 20.74
N GLU A 193 5.22 -1.44 20.10
CA GLU A 193 3.80 -1.32 19.74
C GLU A 193 3.29 -2.41 18.79
N TYR A 194 4.20 -3.06 18.04
CA TYR A 194 3.89 -4.20 17.17
C TYR A 194 4.26 -5.53 17.83
N ILE A 195 5.53 -5.70 18.25
CA ILE A 195 6.05 -7.00 18.66
C ILE A 195 5.46 -7.49 19.98
N ASP A 196 5.31 -6.60 20.98
CA ASP A 196 4.78 -6.98 22.30
C ASP A 196 3.30 -7.40 22.22
N ARG A 197 2.56 -6.80 21.29
CA ARG A 197 1.16 -7.09 21.02
C ARG A 197 0.97 -8.14 19.92
N LYS A 198 2.05 -8.67 19.34
CA LYS A 198 2.06 -9.64 18.23
C LYS A 198 1.26 -9.16 17.01
N ILE A 199 1.23 -7.84 16.78
CA ILE A 199 0.62 -7.27 15.60
C ILE A 199 1.57 -7.51 14.42
N ARG A 200 1.08 -8.21 13.40
CA ARG A 200 1.85 -8.48 12.18
C ARG A 200 1.84 -7.26 11.28
N LEU A 201 2.98 -6.96 10.66
CA LEU A 201 3.15 -5.83 9.74
C LEU A 201 3.79 -6.33 8.45
N ASN A 202 3.06 -6.30 7.34
CA ASN A 202 3.55 -6.76 6.04
C ASN A 202 3.17 -5.79 4.93
N ALA A 203 3.90 -5.86 3.81
CA ALA A 203 3.55 -5.17 2.57
C ALA A 203 3.59 -6.13 1.38
N ILE A 204 2.77 -5.83 0.38
CA ILE A 204 2.96 -6.35 -0.97
C ILE A 204 3.50 -5.24 -1.87
N ASN A 205 4.35 -5.64 -2.82
CA ASN A 205 4.88 -4.80 -3.89
C ASN A 205 4.28 -5.24 -5.23
N PRO A 206 3.12 -4.68 -5.64
CA PRO A 206 2.52 -4.97 -6.93
C PRO A 206 3.41 -4.53 -8.10
N GLY A 207 3.45 -5.35 -9.13
CA GLY A 207 3.88 -4.97 -10.46
C GLY A 207 2.78 -4.19 -11.21
N ASN A 208 2.92 -4.12 -12.52
CA ASN A 208 1.98 -3.39 -13.39
C ASN A 208 0.58 -3.99 -13.32
N THR A 209 -0.32 -3.28 -12.70
CA THR A 209 -1.69 -3.74 -12.40
C THR A 209 -2.71 -2.78 -12.98
N ILE A 210 -3.72 -3.32 -13.68
CA ILE A 210 -4.83 -2.53 -14.23
C ILE A 210 -5.73 -2.07 -13.08
N THR A 211 -5.75 -0.76 -12.84
CA THR A 211 -6.56 -0.12 -11.79
C THR A 211 -7.05 1.24 -12.25
N GLY A 212 -7.81 1.95 -11.40
CA GLY A 212 -8.21 3.33 -11.68
C GLY A 212 -7.04 4.33 -11.80
N LEU A 213 -5.83 3.97 -11.35
CA LEU A 213 -4.61 4.79 -11.48
C LEU A 213 -3.84 4.50 -12.76
N THR A 214 -4.15 3.44 -13.50
CA THR A 214 -3.39 3.03 -14.70
C THR A 214 -3.37 4.13 -15.75
N ASP A 215 -4.50 4.79 -16.00
CA ASP A 215 -4.58 5.90 -16.96
C ASP A 215 -3.73 7.09 -16.52
N ASP A 216 -3.66 7.38 -15.21
CA ASP A 216 -2.83 8.46 -14.69
C ASP A 216 -1.34 8.12 -14.86
N PHE A 217 -0.91 6.90 -14.59
CA PHE A 217 0.46 6.44 -14.87
C PHE A 217 0.78 6.50 -16.35
N ASN A 218 -0.09 6.00 -17.21
CA ASN A 218 0.11 6.02 -18.65
C ASN A 218 0.27 7.47 -19.15
N ARG A 219 -0.64 8.38 -18.79
CA ARG A 219 -0.55 9.80 -19.18
C ARG A 219 0.72 10.47 -18.67
N ASN A 220 1.13 10.16 -17.44
CA ASN A 220 2.31 10.76 -16.81
C ASN A 220 3.63 10.22 -17.37
N THR A 221 3.61 9.06 -18.02
CA THR A 221 4.78 8.46 -18.68
C THR A 221 4.98 9.01 -20.10
N SER A 222 3.91 9.47 -20.77
CA SER A 222 4.00 10.08 -22.08
C SER A 222 4.43 11.56 -21.98
N PRO A 223 5.38 12.01 -22.81
CA PRO A 223 5.74 13.43 -22.91
C PRO A 223 4.56 14.35 -23.28
N ASN A 224 3.59 13.82 -24.03
CA ASN A 224 2.44 14.56 -24.52
C ASN A 224 1.16 14.35 -23.69
N GLY A 225 1.23 13.53 -22.63
CA GLY A 225 0.07 13.15 -21.84
C GLY A 225 -0.88 12.16 -22.55
N ASP A 226 -0.44 11.51 -23.63
CA ASP A 226 -1.20 10.48 -24.34
C ASP A 226 -1.10 9.14 -23.61
N ALA A 227 -2.25 8.63 -23.14
CA ALA A 227 -2.29 7.40 -22.37
C ALA A 227 -1.88 6.14 -23.17
N ALA A 228 -2.12 6.11 -24.49
CA ALA A 228 -1.75 4.97 -25.33
C ALA A 228 -0.25 4.95 -25.58
N GLU A 229 0.36 6.11 -25.83
CA GLU A 229 1.81 6.25 -25.95
C GLU A 229 2.52 5.86 -24.63
N GLY A 230 2.05 6.40 -23.51
CA GLY A 230 2.63 6.08 -22.21
C GLY A 230 2.46 4.61 -21.81
N LYS A 231 1.32 3.99 -22.16
CA LYS A 231 1.12 2.55 -22.00
C LYS A 231 2.17 1.75 -22.78
N ALA A 232 2.42 2.11 -24.05
CA ALA A 232 3.41 1.43 -24.87
C ALA A 232 4.83 1.54 -24.28
N VAL A 233 5.18 2.72 -23.73
CA VAL A 233 6.45 2.91 -23.02
C VAL A 233 6.55 2.02 -21.78
N ILE A 234 5.49 1.97 -20.96
CA ILE A 234 5.45 1.10 -19.78
C ILE A 234 5.58 -0.37 -20.18
N GLU A 235 4.86 -0.81 -21.22
CA GLU A 235 4.92 -2.19 -21.69
C GLU A 235 6.34 -2.54 -22.18
N ALA A 236 6.96 -1.67 -22.97
CA ALA A 236 8.32 -1.90 -23.47
C ALA A 236 9.37 -2.02 -22.34
N ILE A 237 9.26 -1.20 -21.28
CA ILE A 237 10.22 -1.17 -20.19
C ILE A 237 9.97 -2.29 -19.17
N PHE A 238 8.71 -2.51 -18.81
CA PHE A 238 8.37 -3.33 -17.65
C PHE A 238 7.68 -4.65 -17.96
N LEU A 239 7.38 -4.95 -19.23
CA LEU A 239 6.72 -6.20 -19.62
C LEU A 239 7.43 -6.94 -20.75
N ASP A 240 7.77 -6.25 -21.84
CA ASP A 240 8.26 -6.91 -23.06
C ASP A 240 9.65 -7.52 -22.88
N SER A 241 10.50 -6.90 -22.07
CA SER A 241 11.89 -7.35 -21.83
C SER A 241 11.97 -8.76 -21.23
N TRP A 242 10.91 -9.26 -20.58
CA TRP A 242 10.86 -10.55 -19.91
C TRP A 242 9.56 -11.33 -20.16
N ASN A 243 8.81 -10.93 -21.20
CA ASN A 243 7.54 -11.55 -21.60
C ASN A 243 6.48 -11.52 -20.48
N GLY A 244 6.40 -10.38 -19.76
CA GLY A 244 5.44 -10.16 -18.70
C GLY A 244 4.03 -9.83 -19.20
N ARG A 245 3.14 -9.57 -18.25
CA ARG A 245 1.77 -9.16 -18.52
C ARG A 245 1.25 -8.20 -17.45
N TRP A 246 0.21 -7.47 -17.77
CA TRP A 246 -0.56 -6.73 -16.78
C TRP A 246 -1.28 -7.69 -15.83
N ALA A 247 -1.30 -7.33 -14.55
CA ALA A 247 -2.10 -8.00 -13.54
C ALA A 247 -3.49 -7.37 -13.42
N THR A 248 -4.45 -8.11 -12.86
CA THR A 248 -5.76 -7.58 -12.46
C THR A 248 -5.72 -7.05 -11.02
N ALA A 249 -6.73 -6.30 -10.63
CA ALA A 249 -6.87 -5.81 -9.27
C ALA A 249 -7.03 -6.97 -8.26
N GLU A 250 -7.71 -8.04 -8.65
CA GLU A 250 -7.94 -9.24 -7.85
C GLU A 250 -6.65 -10.00 -7.59
N GLU A 251 -5.74 -10.08 -8.57
CA GLU A 251 -4.42 -10.71 -8.42
C GLU A 251 -3.54 -10.02 -7.38
N MET A 252 -3.88 -8.81 -6.96
CA MET A 252 -3.22 -8.06 -5.88
C MET A 252 -4.07 -8.03 -4.60
N GLY A 253 -5.37 -7.78 -4.72
CA GLY A 253 -6.28 -7.66 -3.58
C GLY A 253 -6.46 -8.98 -2.82
N TYR A 254 -6.54 -10.10 -3.52
CA TYR A 254 -6.70 -11.40 -2.90
C TYR A 254 -5.46 -11.86 -2.11
N PRO A 255 -4.24 -11.80 -2.66
CA PRO A 255 -3.03 -12.04 -1.86
C PRO A 255 -2.91 -11.09 -0.66
N LEU A 256 -3.26 -9.80 -0.82
CA LEU A 256 -3.24 -8.85 0.29
C LEU A 256 -4.18 -9.30 1.43
N ALA A 257 -5.41 -9.69 1.11
CA ALA A 257 -6.34 -10.24 2.09
C ALA A 257 -5.80 -11.55 2.71
N ALA A 258 -5.15 -12.40 1.91
CA ALA A 258 -4.58 -13.64 2.41
C ALA A 258 -3.46 -13.42 3.43
N ILE A 259 -2.50 -12.52 3.18
CA ILE A 259 -1.40 -12.25 4.13
C ILE A 259 -1.87 -11.65 5.44
N GLY A 260 -3.00 -10.95 5.45
CA GLY A 260 -3.64 -10.46 6.67
C GLY A 260 -4.37 -11.53 7.49
N SER A 261 -4.63 -12.70 6.92
CA SER A 261 -5.42 -13.79 7.49
C SER A 261 -4.65 -14.66 8.50
N ASP A 262 -5.37 -15.56 9.15
CA ASP A 262 -4.79 -16.53 10.08
C ASP A 262 -3.93 -17.60 9.37
N ILE A 263 -4.09 -17.80 8.03
CA ILE A 263 -3.23 -18.68 7.22
C ILE A 263 -1.76 -18.24 7.33
N PHE A 264 -1.51 -16.91 7.35
CA PHE A 264 -0.18 -16.34 7.46
C PHE A 264 0.14 -15.83 8.88
N SER A 265 -0.44 -16.45 9.91
CA SER A 265 -0.29 -16.03 11.31
C SER A 265 1.17 -15.95 11.80
N TYR A 266 2.10 -16.67 11.15
CA TYR A 266 3.53 -16.65 11.49
C TYR A 266 4.36 -15.70 10.61
N MET A 267 3.72 -14.95 9.71
CA MET A 267 4.43 -14.05 8.77
C MET A 267 4.31 -12.60 9.22
N SER A 268 5.44 -11.97 9.54
CA SER A 268 5.54 -10.54 9.85
C SER A 268 6.85 -9.95 9.33
N GLY A 269 6.88 -8.66 9.04
CA GLY A 269 8.05 -7.94 8.52
C GLY A 269 8.38 -8.26 7.07
N GLN A 270 7.43 -8.79 6.30
CA GLN A 270 7.69 -9.18 4.92
C GLN A 270 7.26 -8.11 3.93
N ILE A 271 8.06 -7.99 2.87
CA ILE A 271 7.77 -7.22 1.66
C ILE A 271 7.77 -8.24 0.53
N ILE A 272 6.59 -8.50 -0.05
CA ILE A 272 6.41 -9.57 -1.03
C ILE A 272 6.11 -8.97 -2.39
N TYR A 273 6.94 -9.30 -3.38
CA TYR A 273 6.72 -8.88 -4.77
C TYR A 273 5.67 -9.76 -5.43
N PHE A 274 4.63 -9.12 -5.94
CA PHE A 274 3.60 -9.72 -6.79
C PHE A 274 3.69 -9.07 -8.17
N ASP A 275 4.71 -9.41 -8.94
CA ASP A 275 5.10 -8.73 -10.16
C ASP A 275 5.37 -9.68 -11.34
N TYR A 276 4.98 -10.94 -11.19
CA TYR A 276 5.16 -12.00 -12.19
C TYR A 276 6.64 -12.27 -12.55
N GLY A 277 7.58 -11.94 -11.64
CA GLY A 277 9.02 -12.17 -11.81
C GLY A 277 9.81 -10.94 -12.31
N MET A 278 9.19 -9.79 -12.47
CA MET A 278 9.88 -8.57 -12.93
C MET A 278 11.06 -8.19 -12.03
N SER A 279 10.87 -8.17 -10.71
CA SER A 279 11.95 -7.83 -9.78
C SER A 279 13.09 -8.85 -9.80
N SER A 280 12.81 -10.12 -10.09
CA SER A 280 13.85 -11.15 -10.23
C SER A 280 14.76 -10.90 -11.41
N VAL A 281 14.25 -10.33 -12.50
CA VAL A 281 15.10 -9.89 -13.64
C VAL A 281 16.06 -8.80 -13.20
N TRP A 282 15.57 -7.79 -12.48
CA TRP A 282 16.43 -6.70 -11.98
C TRP A 282 17.50 -7.20 -11.00
N GLU A 283 17.15 -8.18 -10.15
CA GLU A 283 18.10 -8.78 -9.22
C GLU A 283 19.20 -9.56 -9.96
N THR A 284 18.85 -10.31 -11.00
CA THR A 284 19.83 -11.11 -11.78
C THR A 284 20.71 -10.21 -12.63
N ASP A 285 20.17 -9.19 -13.29
CA ASP A 285 20.95 -8.23 -14.07
C ASP A 285 21.98 -7.49 -13.19
N ALA A 286 21.60 -7.13 -11.96
CA ALA A 286 22.50 -6.51 -11.00
C ALA A 286 23.60 -7.46 -10.53
N LEU A 287 23.32 -8.77 -10.39
CA LEU A 287 24.31 -9.77 -10.03
C LEU A 287 25.27 -10.06 -11.18
N ASP A 288 24.78 -10.14 -12.41
CA ASP A 288 25.61 -10.33 -13.60
C ASP A 288 26.58 -9.17 -13.79
N ALA A 289 26.11 -7.93 -13.63
CA ALA A 289 26.95 -6.74 -13.69
C ALA A 289 28.02 -6.65 -12.57
N ALA A 290 27.82 -7.37 -11.45
CA ALA A 290 28.80 -7.43 -10.36
C ALA A 290 29.87 -8.52 -10.57
N ILE A 291 29.66 -9.45 -11.52
CA ILE A 291 30.60 -10.54 -11.84
C ILE A 291 31.54 -10.12 -13.00
N GLU A 292 31.13 -9.22 -13.88
CA GLU A 292 31.94 -8.63 -14.96
C GLU A 292 32.91 -7.56 -14.40
#